data_fb1cd37a0af37ec6442a7022d26468c2
#
_entry.id   fb1cd37a0af37ec6442a7022d26468c2
#
_cell.length_a   1.000
_cell.length_b   1.000
_cell.length_c   1.000
_cell.angle_alpha   90.00
_cell.angle_beta   90.00
_cell.angle_gamma   90.00
#
_symmetry.space_group_name_H-M   'P 1'
#
loop_
_entity.id
_entity.type
_entity.pdbx_description
1 polymer ?
#
loop_
_entity_poly.entity_id
_entity_poly.type
_entity_poly.pdbx_seq_one_letter_code
_entity_poly.pdbx_strand_id
1 'polypeptide(L)'
;MKQLMLNLMWRTGAFAPFRLAHRNRALILTYHRFSADGASQTVSESQFRWQLQYLTSRYHVVPLSQLAAGHALPPRALAITIDDGYRDAYEIAFPLLKEFGLPATLFVVTDFLDGRIWLWPDKVRWMFAHTPCNEVVIHSMSPTPRFQLADEASRRHAAADMNERFKALSEPLKEFEISRLARLLKVRLPARPTAAYAPVTWDEACEMDRAGIEIGSHTVTHPILTRVSTEQLRRELQASRERLERKLQREVKQFCYPNGDYDERVHAAVAKAGYECAVTTTRGFNDQRSDRLALRRVHTAEDQPHFAQSTSGFEQVRLQLAQRG
;
A
#
# COMPACT_ATOMS: atom_id res chain seq x y z
N MET A 1 -22.71 16.23 -11.93
CA MET A 1 -22.65 17.42 -11.05
C MET A 1 -21.40 17.38 -10.16
N LYS A 2 -21.16 16.33 -9.37
CA LYS A 2 -19.99 16.20 -8.46
C LYS A 2 -18.62 16.34 -9.17
N GLN A 3 -18.40 15.62 -10.28
CA GLN A 3 -17.17 15.68 -11.07
C GLN A 3 -16.89 17.07 -11.67
N LEU A 4 -17.95 17.73 -12.16
CA LEU A 4 -17.83 19.08 -12.72
C LEU A 4 -17.38 20.09 -11.64
N MET A 5 -17.97 20.01 -10.46
CA MET A 5 -17.58 20.83 -9.32
C MET A 5 -16.12 20.58 -8.90
N LEU A 6 -15.71 19.32 -8.85
CA LEU A 6 -14.35 18.94 -8.50
C LEU A 6 -13.32 19.48 -9.51
N ASN A 7 -13.64 19.38 -10.81
CA ASN A 7 -12.82 19.93 -11.89
C ASN A 7 -12.73 21.46 -11.79
N LEU A 8 -13.81 22.15 -11.44
CA LEU A 8 -13.84 23.59 -11.24
C LEU A 8 -12.97 23.98 -10.04
N MET A 9 -13.11 23.31 -8.90
CA MET A 9 -12.28 23.52 -7.72
C MET A 9 -10.80 23.32 -8.00
N TRP A 10 -10.47 22.29 -8.79
CA TRP A 10 -9.09 22.06 -9.23
C TRP A 10 -8.55 23.21 -10.07
N ARG A 11 -9.28 23.62 -11.11
CA ARG A 11 -8.87 24.69 -12.04
C ARG A 11 -8.75 26.06 -11.39
N THR A 12 -9.61 26.37 -10.42
CA THR A 12 -9.60 27.66 -9.69
C THR A 12 -8.66 27.68 -8.50
N GLY A 13 -8.00 26.54 -8.17
CA GLY A 13 -7.14 26.44 -6.99
C GLY A 13 -7.88 26.43 -5.66
N ALA A 14 -9.19 26.17 -5.64
CA ALA A 14 -10.05 26.18 -4.44
C ALA A 14 -9.65 25.16 -3.36
N PHE A 15 -8.68 24.28 -3.62
CA PHE A 15 -8.07 23.42 -2.60
C PHE A 15 -7.00 24.12 -1.75
N ALA A 16 -6.53 25.30 -2.11
CA ALA A 16 -5.46 26.02 -1.38
C ALA A 16 -5.84 26.36 0.08
N PRO A 17 -7.06 26.87 0.39
CA PRO A 17 -7.47 27.13 1.76
C PRO A 17 -7.44 25.90 2.66
N PHE A 18 -7.81 24.73 2.14
CA PHE A 18 -7.80 23.47 2.90
C PHE A 18 -6.36 23.03 3.21
N ARG A 19 -5.43 23.17 2.24
CA ARG A 19 -4.00 22.92 2.51
C ARG A 19 -3.44 23.87 3.55
N LEU A 20 -3.85 25.13 3.53
CA LEU A 20 -3.42 26.12 4.51
C LEU A 20 -3.95 25.79 5.92
N ALA A 21 -5.22 25.37 6.02
CA ALA A 21 -5.82 24.96 7.29
C ALA A 21 -5.11 23.73 7.91
N HIS A 22 -4.55 22.85 7.08
CA HIS A 22 -3.83 21.65 7.52
C HIS A 22 -2.30 21.79 7.46
N ARG A 23 -1.76 23.00 7.30
CA ARG A 23 -0.32 23.24 7.10
C ARG A 23 0.59 22.70 8.20
N ASN A 24 0.10 22.60 9.43
CA ASN A 24 0.85 22.12 10.59
C ASN A 24 0.61 20.61 10.86
N ARG A 25 -0.02 19.90 9.92
CA ARG A 25 -0.24 18.46 9.96
C ARG A 25 0.54 17.78 8.85
N ALA A 26 1.04 16.60 9.14
CA ALA A 26 1.76 15.79 8.18
C ALA A 26 0.81 14.87 7.40
N LEU A 27 1.08 14.72 6.11
CA LEU A 27 0.40 13.81 5.22
C LEU A 27 1.33 12.66 4.87
N ILE A 28 0.81 11.43 4.81
CA ILE A 28 1.54 10.26 4.29
C ILE A 28 0.74 9.71 3.13
N LEU A 29 1.35 9.62 1.96
CA LEU A 29 0.74 9.04 0.76
C LEU A 29 1.10 7.56 0.62
N THR A 30 0.13 6.76 0.14
CA THR A 30 0.32 5.33 -0.12
C THR A 30 0.22 5.04 -1.60
N TYR A 31 1.25 4.40 -2.13
CA TYR A 31 1.31 3.78 -3.44
C TYR A 31 1.54 2.27 -3.29
N HIS A 32 1.26 1.49 -4.35
CA HIS A 32 1.58 0.06 -4.39
C HIS A 32 2.23 -0.31 -5.72
N ARG A 33 1.54 -0.08 -6.82
CA ARG A 33 1.92 -0.55 -8.14
C ARG A 33 2.08 0.58 -9.14
N PHE A 34 3.02 0.41 -10.04
CA PHE A 34 3.28 1.33 -11.15
C PHE A 34 3.24 0.58 -12.49
N SER A 35 2.98 1.31 -13.58
CA SER A 35 3.08 0.77 -14.94
C SER A 35 3.48 1.85 -15.93
N ALA A 36 4.04 1.46 -17.06
CA ALA A 36 4.39 2.42 -18.11
C ALA A 36 3.14 3.08 -18.72
N ASP A 37 2.05 2.32 -18.86
CA ASP A 37 0.87 2.66 -19.66
C ASP A 37 -0.42 2.91 -18.83
N GLY A 38 -0.38 2.74 -17.50
CA GLY A 38 -1.55 2.91 -16.64
C GLY A 38 -2.48 1.69 -16.64
N ALA A 39 -1.92 0.50 -16.59
CA ALA A 39 -2.70 -0.72 -16.38
C ALA A 39 -3.58 -0.61 -15.12
N SER A 40 -4.73 -1.31 -15.12
CA SER A 40 -5.69 -1.25 -14.02
C SER A 40 -5.04 -1.47 -12.65
N GLN A 41 -5.41 -0.63 -11.68
CA GLN A 41 -4.88 -0.63 -10.31
C GLN A 41 -3.39 -0.28 -10.20
N THR A 42 -2.82 0.39 -11.20
CA THR A 42 -1.46 0.91 -11.16
C THR A 42 -1.46 2.42 -11.41
N VAL A 43 -0.42 3.10 -10.93
CA VAL A 43 -0.16 4.49 -11.28
C VAL A 43 0.77 4.51 -12.48
N SER A 44 0.37 5.18 -13.59
CA SER A 44 1.24 5.27 -14.75
C SER A 44 2.47 6.13 -14.47
N GLU A 45 3.55 5.91 -15.24
CA GLU A 45 4.75 6.76 -15.15
C GLU A 45 4.41 8.24 -15.32
N SER A 46 3.59 8.58 -16.31
CA SER A 46 3.17 9.96 -16.58
C SER A 46 2.32 10.55 -15.44
N GLN A 47 1.42 9.75 -14.85
CA GLN A 47 0.65 10.17 -13.67
C GLN A 47 1.55 10.40 -12.47
N PHE A 48 2.49 9.48 -12.19
CA PHE A 48 3.40 9.62 -11.06
C PHE A 48 4.31 10.82 -11.22
N ARG A 49 4.87 11.05 -12.41
CA ARG A 49 5.66 12.25 -12.74
C ARG A 49 4.87 13.52 -12.47
N TRP A 50 3.63 13.60 -12.93
CA TRP A 50 2.76 14.73 -12.66
C TRP A 50 2.48 14.89 -11.15
N GLN A 51 2.22 13.80 -10.43
CA GLN A 51 1.99 13.83 -8.99
C GLN A 51 3.23 14.36 -8.24
N LEU A 52 4.43 13.93 -8.61
CA LEU A 52 5.67 14.43 -8.02
C LEU A 52 5.86 15.94 -8.29
N GLN A 53 5.61 16.42 -9.52
CA GLN A 53 5.59 17.85 -9.84
C GLN A 53 4.59 18.65 -8.98
N TYR A 54 3.40 18.09 -8.79
CA TYR A 54 2.39 18.70 -7.94
C TYR A 54 2.85 18.75 -6.48
N LEU A 55 3.44 17.68 -5.97
CA LEU A 55 3.91 17.59 -4.59
C LEU A 55 5.06 18.58 -4.33
N THR A 56 6.08 18.60 -5.16
CA THR A 56 7.23 19.52 -5.01
C THR A 56 6.83 21.00 -4.99
N SER A 57 5.79 21.34 -5.75
CA SER A 57 5.31 22.74 -5.80
C SER A 57 4.44 23.16 -4.60
N ARG A 58 3.94 22.23 -3.78
CA ARG A 58 2.91 22.51 -2.76
C ARG A 58 3.22 21.96 -1.37
N TYR A 59 4.14 21.01 -1.25
CA TYR A 59 4.46 20.31 -0.02
C TYR A 59 5.97 20.27 0.21
N HIS A 60 6.37 20.08 1.46
CA HIS A 60 7.72 19.70 1.81
C HIS A 60 7.76 18.17 1.95
N VAL A 61 8.29 17.50 0.94
CA VAL A 61 8.44 16.04 0.99
C VAL A 61 9.62 15.70 1.89
N VAL A 62 9.35 14.90 2.91
CA VAL A 62 10.32 14.49 3.94
C VAL A 62 10.36 12.97 4.06
N PRO A 63 11.47 12.37 4.52
CA PRO A 63 11.51 10.95 4.88
C PRO A 63 10.46 10.60 5.95
N LEU A 64 9.92 9.39 5.90
CA LEU A 64 8.96 8.94 6.90
C LEU A 64 9.60 8.90 8.31
N SER A 65 10.87 8.53 8.41
CA SER A 65 11.63 8.57 9.65
C SER A 65 11.65 9.95 10.30
N GLN A 66 11.81 11.00 9.52
CA GLN A 66 11.79 12.39 10.01
C GLN A 66 10.40 12.76 10.51
N LEU A 67 9.34 12.34 9.80
CA LEU A 67 7.96 12.58 10.19
C LEU A 67 7.65 11.87 11.52
N ALA A 68 8.16 10.67 11.70
CA ALA A 68 7.96 9.85 12.90
C ALA A 68 8.83 10.28 14.10
N ALA A 69 9.95 10.95 13.88
CA ALA A 69 10.88 11.35 14.95
C ALA A 69 10.29 12.36 15.96
N GLY A 70 9.15 12.99 15.63
CA GLY A 70 8.47 13.93 16.53
C GLY A 70 9.15 15.29 16.66
N HIS A 71 10.11 15.59 15.81
CA HIS A 71 10.69 16.92 15.69
C HIS A 71 9.73 17.90 15.01
N ALA A 72 10.02 19.20 15.11
CA ALA A 72 9.26 20.20 14.37
C ALA A 72 9.37 19.94 12.86
N LEU A 73 8.24 19.65 12.24
CA LEU A 73 8.15 19.43 10.80
C LEU A 73 7.96 20.74 10.05
N PRO A 74 8.47 20.85 8.83
CA PRO A 74 8.15 21.99 7.99
C PRO A 74 6.64 22.08 7.73
N PRO A 75 6.09 23.27 7.51
CA PRO A 75 4.69 23.40 7.13
C PRO A 75 4.38 22.56 5.89
N ARG A 76 3.23 21.89 5.89
CA ARG A 76 2.80 21.01 4.79
C ARG A 76 3.78 19.85 4.55
N ALA A 77 4.34 19.28 5.63
CA ALA A 77 5.17 18.08 5.55
C ALA A 77 4.38 16.90 4.92
N LEU A 78 5.04 16.15 4.04
CA LEU A 78 4.47 15.01 3.36
C LEU A 78 5.51 13.91 3.24
N ALA A 79 5.13 12.64 3.53
CA ALA A 79 5.95 11.47 3.22
C ALA A 79 5.30 10.64 2.11
N ILE A 80 6.13 10.06 1.25
CA ILE A 80 5.73 9.13 0.19
C ILE A 80 6.03 7.73 0.67
N THR A 81 5.03 6.83 0.64
CA THR A 81 5.22 5.41 0.95
C THR A 81 4.76 4.53 -0.21
N ILE A 82 5.49 3.44 -0.45
CA ILE A 82 5.20 2.44 -1.47
C ILE A 82 5.19 1.09 -0.77
N ASP A 83 4.10 0.33 -0.90
CA ASP A 83 3.93 -0.93 -0.19
C ASP A 83 4.28 -2.14 -1.07
N ASP A 84 4.42 -3.31 -0.43
CA ASP A 84 4.62 -4.66 -0.97
C ASP A 84 6.02 -4.97 -1.51
N GLY A 85 6.70 -4.03 -2.14
CA GLY A 85 8.02 -4.27 -2.72
C GLY A 85 7.99 -4.89 -4.12
N TYR A 86 7.01 -4.51 -4.95
CA TYR A 86 7.01 -4.90 -6.37
C TYR A 86 8.14 -4.24 -7.15
N ARG A 87 8.62 -4.94 -8.17
CA ARG A 87 9.73 -4.50 -9.01
C ARG A 87 9.45 -3.21 -9.80
N ASP A 88 8.19 -2.95 -10.11
CA ASP A 88 7.79 -1.70 -10.74
C ASP A 88 8.11 -0.45 -9.88
N ALA A 89 8.25 -0.60 -8.56
CA ALA A 89 8.75 0.46 -7.69
C ALA A 89 10.21 0.83 -8.02
N TYR A 90 11.05 -0.16 -8.35
CA TYR A 90 12.43 0.06 -8.78
C TYR A 90 12.51 0.54 -10.24
N GLU A 91 11.76 -0.08 -11.13
CA GLU A 91 11.86 0.19 -12.59
C GLU A 91 11.22 1.54 -12.98
N ILE A 92 10.16 2.00 -12.28
CA ILE A 92 9.37 3.19 -12.65
C ILE A 92 9.43 4.27 -11.58
N ALA A 93 9.11 3.93 -10.32
CA ALA A 93 9.01 4.96 -9.28
C ALA A 93 10.38 5.50 -8.86
N PHE A 94 11.38 4.63 -8.67
CA PHE A 94 12.70 5.02 -8.20
C PHE A 94 13.45 5.99 -9.12
N PRO A 95 13.51 5.78 -10.45
CA PRO A 95 14.11 6.76 -11.36
C PRO A 95 13.47 8.15 -11.27
N LEU A 96 12.14 8.21 -11.16
CA LEU A 96 11.42 9.47 -11.00
C LEU A 96 11.70 10.14 -9.66
N LEU A 97 11.70 9.38 -8.56
CA LEU A 97 12.05 9.90 -7.24
C LEU A 97 13.47 10.50 -7.23
N LYS A 98 14.42 9.84 -7.88
CA LYS A 98 15.79 10.36 -8.06
C LYS A 98 15.82 11.64 -8.89
N GLU A 99 15.09 11.68 -10.01
CA GLU A 99 15.00 12.84 -10.90
C GLU A 99 14.50 14.07 -10.14
N PHE A 100 13.50 13.90 -9.26
CA PHE A 100 12.92 14.98 -8.46
C PHE A 100 13.66 15.24 -7.15
N GLY A 101 14.67 14.42 -6.79
CA GLY A 101 15.38 14.51 -5.52
C GLY A 101 14.49 14.27 -4.29
N LEU A 102 13.48 13.42 -4.41
CA LEU A 102 12.48 13.20 -3.37
C LEU A 102 12.74 11.91 -2.58
N PRO A 103 12.68 11.97 -1.24
CA PRO A 103 12.70 10.78 -0.41
C PRO A 103 11.37 10.03 -0.50
N ALA A 104 11.43 8.71 -0.29
CA ALA A 104 10.27 7.84 -0.13
C ALA A 104 10.63 6.67 0.79
N THR A 105 9.62 5.92 1.25
CA THR A 105 9.81 4.68 2.00
C THR A 105 9.18 3.54 1.23
N LEU A 106 9.96 2.50 0.91
CA LEU A 106 9.48 1.25 0.31
C LEU A 106 9.33 0.21 1.42
N PHE A 107 8.12 -0.25 1.67
CA PHE A 107 7.82 -1.34 2.59
C PHE A 107 7.85 -2.68 1.87
N VAL A 108 8.68 -3.61 2.31
CA VAL A 108 8.92 -4.86 1.59
C VAL A 108 8.55 -6.09 2.40
N VAL A 109 7.99 -7.07 1.71
CA VAL A 109 7.68 -8.40 2.23
C VAL A 109 8.89 -9.31 2.00
N THR A 110 9.55 -9.76 3.06
CA THR A 110 10.89 -10.34 2.92
C THR A 110 10.92 -11.70 2.21
N ASP A 111 9.93 -12.57 2.39
CA ASP A 111 9.86 -13.83 1.64
C ASP A 111 9.42 -13.61 0.17
N PHE A 112 8.79 -12.49 -0.14
CA PHE A 112 8.50 -12.09 -1.52
C PHE A 112 9.79 -11.67 -2.23
N LEU A 113 10.65 -10.86 -1.60
CA LEU A 113 11.96 -10.50 -2.15
C LEU A 113 12.88 -11.74 -2.31
N ASP A 114 12.76 -12.74 -1.42
CA ASP A 114 13.48 -14.01 -1.56
C ASP A 114 12.93 -14.88 -2.71
N GLY A 115 11.82 -14.50 -3.34
CA GLY A 115 11.15 -15.30 -4.36
C GLY A 115 10.52 -16.60 -3.82
N ARG A 116 10.27 -16.69 -2.52
CA ARG A 116 9.69 -17.86 -1.85
C ARG A 116 8.18 -17.89 -1.94
N ILE A 117 7.55 -16.73 -2.03
CA ILE A 117 6.09 -16.59 -2.07
C ILE A 117 5.63 -15.68 -3.21
N TRP A 118 4.37 -15.90 -3.62
CA TRP A 118 3.55 -14.88 -4.24
C TRP A 118 2.73 -14.21 -3.15
N LEU A 119 2.46 -12.93 -3.30
CA LEU A 119 1.44 -12.29 -2.48
C LEU A 119 0.08 -12.91 -2.83
N TRP A 120 -0.65 -13.32 -1.79
CA TRP A 120 -1.88 -14.07 -1.99
C TRP A 120 -2.96 -13.34 -2.82
N PRO A 121 -3.09 -11.99 -2.76
CA PRO A 121 -4.04 -11.28 -3.62
C PRO A 121 -3.71 -11.42 -5.11
N ASP A 122 -2.43 -11.52 -5.44
CA ASP A 122 -1.98 -11.67 -6.84
C ASP A 122 -2.21 -13.09 -7.35
N LYS A 123 -2.07 -14.11 -6.51
CA LYS A 123 -2.48 -15.47 -6.87
C LYS A 123 -3.93 -15.48 -7.35
N VAL A 124 -4.82 -14.80 -6.62
CA VAL A 124 -6.25 -14.71 -6.97
C VAL A 124 -6.46 -13.92 -8.26
N ARG A 125 -5.84 -12.75 -8.39
CA ARG A 125 -5.92 -11.94 -9.63
C ARG A 125 -5.43 -12.73 -10.84
N TRP A 126 -4.30 -13.41 -10.70
CA TRP A 126 -3.72 -14.22 -11.78
C TRP A 126 -4.66 -15.36 -12.19
N MET A 127 -5.26 -16.07 -11.22
CA MET A 127 -6.17 -17.17 -11.50
C MET A 127 -7.39 -16.73 -12.29
N PHE A 128 -8.03 -15.63 -11.90
CA PHE A 128 -9.18 -15.09 -12.64
C PHE A 128 -8.80 -14.54 -14.01
N ALA A 129 -7.63 -13.97 -14.17
CA ALA A 129 -7.14 -13.48 -15.46
C ALA A 129 -6.88 -14.62 -16.47
N HIS A 130 -6.43 -15.80 -16.00
CA HIS A 130 -5.99 -16.89 -16.87
C HIS A 130 -6.93 -18.10 -16.91
N THR A 131 -8.11 -18.03 -16.25
CA THR A 131 -9.07 -19.14 -16.29
C THR A 131 -9.66 -19.32 -17.67
N PRO A 132 -9.82 -20.59 -18.14
CA PRO A 132 -10.59 -20.89 -19.33
C PRO A 132 -12.11 -20.90 -19.07
N CYS A 133 -12.55 -20.80 -17.80
CA CYS A 133 -13.95 -20.84 -17.43
C CYS A 133 -14.66 -19.51 -17.76
N ASN A 134 -15.90 -19.59 -18.26
CA ASN A 134 -16.77 -18.43 -18.48
C ASN A 134 -17.64 -18.10 -17.27
N GLU A 135 -17.74 -19.03 -16.31
CA GLU A 135 -18.44 -18.83 -15.03
C GLU A 135 -17.79 -19.69 -13.94
N VAL A 136 -17.97 -19.29 -12.69
CA VAL A 136 -17.61 -20.08 -11.51
C VAL A 136 -18.60 -19.86 -10.37
N VAL A 137 -18.91 -20.94 -9.63
CA VAL A 137 -19.71 -20.92 -8.40
C VAL A 137 -18.87 -21.49 -7.27
N ILE A 138 -18.77 -20.77 -6.14
CA ILE A 138 -17.89 -21.15 -5.03
C ILE A 138 -18.75 -21.52 -3.83
N HIS A 139 -19.15 -22.81 -3.78
CA HIS A 139 -20.07 -23.34 -2.76
C HIS A 139 -19.47 -23.38 -1.34
N SER A 140 -18.16 -23.21 -1.17
CA SER A 140 -17.52 -23.20 0.15
C SER A 140 -17.74 -21.92 0.96
N MET A 141 -18.34 -20.91 0.37
CA MET A 141 -18.53 -19.61 0.97
C MET A 141 -20.00 -19.23 1.12
N SER A 142 -20.31 -18.53 2.18
CA SER A 142 -21.66 -17.99 2.44
C SER A 142 -21.60 -16.45 2.51
N PRO A 143 -22.47 -15.73 1.78
CA PRO A 143 -23.31 -16.25 0.70
C PRO A 143 -22.47 -16.83 -0.45
N THR A 144 -22.99 -17.84 -1.15
CA THR A 144 -22.32 -18.51 -2.27
C THR A 144 -22.08 -17.53 -3.43
N PRO A 145 -20.82 -17.14 -3.72
CA PRO A 145 -20.56 -16.24 -4.84
C PRO A 145 -20.66 -16.98 -6.17
N ARG A 146 -21.28 -16.28 -7.14
CA ARG A 146 -21.37 -16.73 -8.54
C ARG A 146 -20.84 -15.60 -9.43
N PHE A 147 -19.88 -15.91 -10.27
CA PHE A 147 -19.25 -14.94 -11.17
C PHE A 147 -19.39 -15.37 -12.62
N GLN A 148 -19.82 -14.45 -13.48
CA GLN A 148 -19.66 -14.52 -14.92
C GLN A 148 -18.28 -13.95 -15.27
N LEU A 149 -17.53 -14.64 -16.13
CA LEU A 149 -16.12 -14.36 -16.43
C LEU A 149 -15.93 -14.12 -17.94
N ALA A 150 -16.91 -13.43 -18.54
CA ALA A 150 -16.99 -13.25 -19.99
C ALA A 150 -15.89 -12.35 -20.57
N ASP A 151 -15.44 -11.37 -19.78
CA ASP A 151 -14.46 -10.37 -20.18
C ASP A 151 -13.46 -10.04 -19.04
N GLU A 152 -12.49 -9.22 -19.35
CA GLU A 152 -11.45 -8.82 -18.39
C GLU A 152 -12.04 -8.03 -17.21
N ALA A 153 -13.06 -7.20 -17.43
CA ALA A 153 -13.66 -6.39 -16.36
C ALA A 153 -14.40 -7.27 -15.34
N SER A 154 -15.19 -8.23 -15.81
CA SER A 154 -15.88 -9.22 -14.96
C SER A 154 -14.89 -10.11 -14.19
N ARG A 155 -13.79 -10.53 -14.81
CA ARG A 155 -12.71 -11.29 -14.17
C ARG A 155 -12.02 -10.49 -13.07
N ARG A 156 -11.71 -9.21 -13.32
CA ARG A 156 -11.15 -8.30 -12.30
C ARG A 156 -12.11 -8.09 -11.13
N HIS A 157 -13.40 -7.90 -11.43
CA HIS A 157 -14.42 -7.76 -10.39
C HIS A 157 -14.50 -9.01 -9.51
N ALA A 158 -14.54 -10.19 -10.11
CA ALA A 158 -14.55 -11.47 -9.39
C ALA A 158 -13.30 -11.65 -8.51
N ALA A 159 -12.13 -11.31 -9.03
CA ALA A 159 -10.88 -11.35 -8.27
C ALA A 159 -10.90 -10.39 -7.07
N ALA A 160 -11.44 -9.19 -7.25
CA ALA A 160 -11.55 -8.19 -6.18
C ALA A 160 -12.52 -8.66 -5.07
N ASP A 161 -13.70 -9.17 -5.43
CA ASP A 161 -14.65 -9.73 -4.46
C ASP A 161 -14.07 -10.91 -3.70
N MET A 162 -13.37 -11.82 -4.38
CA MET A 162 -12.72 -12.95 -3.73
C MET A 162 -11.60 -12.52 -2.80
N ASN A 163 -10.81 -11.51 -3.18
CA ASN A 163 -9.78 -10.96 -2.30
C ASN A 163 -10.40 -10.38 -1.02
N GLU A 164 -11.51 -9.64 -1.12
CA GLU A 164 -12.21 -9.14 0.07
C GLU A 164 -12.71 -10.27 0.98
N ARG A 165 -13.29 -11.33 0.42
CA ARG A 165 -13.74 -12.51 1.20
C ARG A 165 -12.57 -13.21 1.88
N PHE A 166 -11.45 -13.34 1.21
CA PHE A 166 -10.26 -14.01 1.76
C PHE A 166 -9.60 -13.26 2.92
N LYS A 167 -9.79 -11.94 3.02
CA LYS A 167 -9.33 -11.16 4.18
C LYS A 167 -9.95 -11.62 5.50
N ALA A 168 -11.15 -12.17 5.48
CA ALA A 168 -11.84 -12.66 6.68
C ALA A 168 -11.34 -14.02 7.16
N LEU A 169 -10.55 -14.77 6.36
CA LEU A 169 -10.10 -16.10 6.66
C LEU A 169 -8.80 -16.12 7.49
N SER A 170 -8.64 -17.17 8.30
CA SER A 170 -7.33 -17.48 8.90
C SER A 170 -6.33 -17.90 7.82
N GLU A 171 -5.04 -17.74 8.07
CA GLU A 171 -4.00 -18.05 7.07
C GLU A 171 -4.08 -19.49 6.53
N PRO A 172 -4.23 -20.56 7.37
CA PRO A 172 -4.35 -21.93 6.87
C PRO A 172 -5.59 -22.13 5.99
N LEU A 173 -6.73 -21.53 6.38
CA LEU A 173 -7.97 -21.66 5.60
C LEU A 173 -7.86 -20.87 4.28
N LYS A 174 -7.21 -19.74 4.29
CA LYS A 174 -6.97 -18.93 3.09
C LYS A 174 -6.13 -19.71 2.06
N GLU A 175 -5.01 -20.29 2.45
CA GLU A 175 -4.18 -21.09 1.54
C GLU A 175 -4.93 -22.33 1.00
N PHE A 176 -5.75 -22.98 1.84
CA PHE A 176 -6.62 -24.06 1.40
C PHE A 176 -7.63 -23.59 0.34
N GLU A 177 -8.33 -22.47 0.58
CA GLU A 177 -9.32 -21.92 -0.35
C GLU A 177 -8.69 -21.39 -1.64
N ILE A 178 -7.49 -20.80 -1.60
CA ILE A 178 -6.70 -20.42 -2.79
C ILE A 178 -6.40 -21.66 -3.64
N SER A 179 -5.95 -22.74 -3.01
CA SER A 179 -5.66 -24.00 -3.71
C SER A 179 -6.92 -24.63 -4.32
N ARG A 180 -8.07 -24.50 -3.63
CA ARG A 180 -9.37 -24.95 -4.11
C ARG A 180 -9.87 -24.09 -5.27
N LEU A 181 -9.73 -22.78 -5.17
CA LEU A 181 -10.10 -21.84 -6.22
C LEU A 181 -9.31 -22.11 -7.51
N ALA A 182 -8.02 -22.41 -7.43
CA ALA A 182 -7.22 -22.78 -8.59
C ALA A 182 -7.79 -24.01 -9.33
N ARG A 183 -8.26 -25.03 -8.57
CA ARG A 183 -8.91 -26.21 -9.15
C ARG A 183 -10.25 -25.87 -9.82
N LEU A 184 -11.08 -25.07 -9.15
CA LEU A 184 -12.38 -24.63 -9.69
C LEU A 184 -12.22 -23.81 -10.98
N LEU A 185 -11.26 -22.92 -11.01
CA LEU A 185 -10.92 -22.08 -12.18
C LEU A 185 -10.11 -22.85 -13.24
N LYS A 186 -9.76 -24.12 -13.02
CA LYS A 186 -8.98 -24.97 -13.93
C LYS A 186 -7.63 -24.33 -14.33
N VAL A 187 -6.96 -23.66 -13.39
CA VAL A 187 -5.67 -23.05 -13.62
C VAL A 187 -4.58 -23.66 -12.75
N ARG A 188 -3.36 -23.68 -13.24
CA ARG A 188 -2.16 -24.06 -12.50
C ARG A 188 -1.32 -22.83 -12.24
N LEU A 189 -1.26 -22.40 -10.97
CA LEU A 189 -0.40 -21.30 -10.58
C LEU A 189 1.08 -21.62 -10.89
N PRO A 190 1.82 -20.71 -11.52
CA PRO A 190 3.25 -20.82 -11.62
C PRO A 190 3.91 -20.94 -10.25
N ALA A 191 5.02 -21.67 -10.16
CA ALA A 191 5.75 -21.83 -8.89
C ALA A 191 6.35 -20.55 -8.34
N ARG A 192 6.59 -19.57 -9.22
CA ARG A 192 7.12 -18.23 -8.88
C ARG A 192 6.25 -17.14 -9.49
N PRO A 193 6.24 -15.92 -8.92
CA PRO A 193 5.58 -14.79 -9.52
C PRO A 193 6.02 -14.59 -10.98
N THR A 194 5.05 -14.28 -11.86
CA THR A 194 5.37 -13.89 -13.24
C THR A 194 6.01 -12.50 -13.27
N ALA A 195 6.59 -12.10 -14.38
CA ALA A 195 7.22 -10.79 -14.51
C ALA A 195 6.31 -9.63 -14.07
N ALA A 196 5.01 -9.71 -14.38
CA ALA A 196 4.02 -8.72 -13.97
C ALA A 196 3.82 -8.61 -12.44
N TYR A 197 4.26 -9.60 -11.67
CA TYR A 197 4.12 -9.65 -10.21
C TYR A 197 5.49 -9.88 -9.52
N ALA A 198 6.59 -9.59 -10.23
CA ALA A 198 7.91 -9.80 -9.67
C ALA A 198 8.20 -8.84 -8.50
N PRO A 199 8.89 -9.28 -7.45
CA PRO A 199 9.41 -8.40 -6.42
C PRO A 199 10.66 -7.65 -6.89
N VAL A 200 11.02 -6.57 -6.20
CA VAL A 200 12.39 -6.04 -6.23
C VAL A 200 13.36 -7.12 -5.73
N THR A 201 14.54 -7.14 -6.28
CA THR A 201 15.63 -7.97 -5.75
C THR A 201 16.27 -7.31 -4.52
N TRP A 202 17.02 -8.10 -3.73
CA TRP A 202 17.77 -7.52 -2.60
C TRP A 202 18.82 -6.51 -3.06
N ASP A 203 19.45 -6.72 -4.21
CA ASP A 203 20.46 -5.79 -4.75
C ASP A 203 19.80 -4.47 -5.18
N GLU A 204 18.63 -4.53 -5.84
CA GLU A 204 17.83 -3.36 -6.18
C GLU A 204 17.35 -2.62 -4.92
N ALA A 205 16.87 -3.32 -3.89
CA ALA A 205 16.48 -2.73 -2.61
C ALA A 205 17.66 -2.03 -1.90
N CYS A 206 18.85 -2.66 -1.90
CA CYS A 206 20.06 -2.05 -1.36
C CYS A 206 20.54 -0.84 -2.18
N GLU A 207 20.33 -0.84 -3.50
CA GLU A 207 20.61 0.33 -4.34
C GLU A 207 19.67 1.49 -4.00
N MET A 208 18.37 1.21 -3.89
CA MET A 208 17.37 2.20 -3.48
C MET A 208 17.71 2.81 -2.11
N ASP A 209 18.07 1.98 -1.13
CA ASP A 209 18.45 2.43 0.23
C ASP A 209 19.67 3.35 0.21
N ARG A 210 20.74 2.97 -0.52
CA ARG A 210 21.94 3.81 -0.70
C ARG A 210 21.64 5.13 -1.42
N ALA A 211 20.61 5.18 -2.22
CA ALA A 211 20.17 6.38 -2.93
C ALA A 211 19.17 7.25 -2.11
N GLY A 212 18.90 6.89 -0.85
CA GLY A 212 18.04 7.68 0.05
C GLY A 212 16.56 7.28 0.07
N ILE A 213 16.20 6.15 -0.52
CA ILE A 213 14.87 5.55 -0.33
C ILE A 213 14.91 4.68 0.91
N GLU A 214 14.14 5.02 1.93
CA GLU A 214 14.06 4.21 3.15
C GLU A 214 13.44 2.84 2.83
N ILE A 215 14.04 1.76 3.29
CA ILE A 215 13.45 0.42 3.21
C ILE A 215 12.89 0.06 4.58
N GLY A 216 11.59 -0.19 4.65
CA GLY A 216 10.86 -0.58 5.85
C GLY A 216 10.28 -2.00 5.74
N SER A 217 9.81 -2.53 6.86
CA SER A 217 9.25 -3.88 6.93
C SER A 217 7.76 -3.91 6.60
N HIS A 218 7.36 -4.90 5.78
CA HIS A 218 5.97 -5.27 5.54
C HIS A 218 5.72 -6.76 5.87
N THR A 219 6.33 -7.24 6.97
CA THR A 219 6.31 -8.64 7.44
C THR A 219 7.16 -9.61 6.61
N VAL A 220 7.13 -10.89 6.99
CA VAL A 220 7.79 -11.98 6.26
C VAL A 220 6.93 -12.45 5.09
N THR A 221 5.63 -12.74 5.35
CA THR A 221 4.74 -13.44 4.39
C THR A 221 3.47 -12.65 4.03
N HIS A 222 3.34 -11.40 4.51
CA HIS A 222 2.17 -10.53 4.27
C HIS A 222 0.83 -11.09 4.81
N PRO A 223 0.77 -11.63 6.04
CA PRO A 223 -0.48 -12.07 6.63
C PRO A 223 -1.27 -10.87 7.20
N ILE A 224 -2.58 -11.03 7.34
CA ILE A 224 -3.38 -10.11 8.15
C ILE A 224 -3.08 -10.39 9.63
N LEU A 225 -2.31 -9.51 10.29
CA LEU A 225 -1.71 -9.77 11.60
C LEU A 225 -2.72 -10.02 12.72
N THR A 226 -3.93 -9.48 12.61
CA THR A 226 -5.03 -9.75 13.56
C THR A 226 -5.57 -11.18 13.44
N ARG A 227 -5.22 -11.92 12.36
CA ARG A 227 -5.70 -13.28 12.05
C ARG A 227 -4.68 -14.39 12.33
N VAL A 228 -3.48 -14.02 12.81
CA VAL A 228 -2.41 -14.99 13.10
C VAL A 228 -2.27 -15.26 14.60
N SER A 229 -1.67 -16.40 14.95
CA SER A 229 -1.31 -16.71 16.34
C SER A 229 -0.26 -15.74 16.88
N THR A 230 -0.14 -15.64 18.20
CA THR A 230 0.88 -14.78 18.85
C THR A 230 2.31 -15.18 18.46
N GLU A 231 2.59 -16.46 18.29
CA GLU A 231 3.90 -16.96 17.87
C GLU A 231 4.19 -16.56 16.42
N GLN A 232 3.23 -16.75 15.52
CA GLN A 232 3.37 -16.32 14.13
C GLN A 232 3.53 -14.80 14.03
N LEU A 233 2.74 -14.02 14.78
CA LEU A 233 2.87 -12.57 14.85
C LEU A 233 4.29 -12.16 15.23
N ARG A 234 4.85 -12.75 16.29
CA ARG A 234 6.23 -12.46 16.71
C ARG A 234 7.23 -12.78 15.58
N ARG A 235 7.08 -13.95 14.95
CA ARG A 235 7.95 -14.36 13.83
C ARG A 235 7.86 -13.39 12.64
N GLU A 236 6.65 -12.99 12.24
CA GLU A 236 6.43 -12.06 11.14
C GLU A 236 7.11 -10.71 11.38
N LEU A 237 7.09 -10.20 12.62
CA LEU A 237 7.67 -8.92 12.98
C LEU A 237 9.19 -8.99 13.17
N GLN A 238 9.68 -9.96 13.96
CA GLN A 238 11.10 -10.04 14.29
C GLN A 238 11.94 -10.54 13.11
N ALA A 239 11.53 -11.64 12.45
CA ALA A 239 12.33 -12.21 11.37
C ALA A 239 12.39 -11.31 10.13
N SER A 240 11.32 -10.52 9.84
CA SER A 240 11.38 -9.54 8.75
C SER A 240 12.36 -8.42 9.08
N ARG A 241 12.32 -7.86 10.30
CA ARG A 241 13.25 -6.83 10.74
C ARG A 241 14.70 -7.31 10.69
N GLU A 242 15.00 -8.44 11.34
CA GLU A 242 16.34 -9.02 11.37
C GLU A 242 16.91 -9.32 9.98
N ARG A 243 16.04 -9.76 9.05
CA ARG A 243 16.45 -10.01 7.67
C ARG A 243 16.81 -8.72 6.94
N LEU A 244 15.97 -7.69 7.07
CA LEU A 244 16.21 -6.37 6.51
C LEU A 244 17.51 -5.76 7.05
N GLU A 245 17.69 -5.75 8.37
CA GLU A 245 18.88 -5.20 9.02
C GLU A 245 20.17 -5.90 8.56
N ARG A 246 20.13 -7.22 8.40
CA ARG A 246 21.27 -7.98 7.86
C ARG A 246 21.58 -7.64 6.40
N LYS A 247 20.55 -7.39 5.57
CA LYS A 247 20.72 -7.08 4.15
C LYS A 247 21.16 -5.64 3.93
N LEU A 248 20.59 -4.70 4.69
CA LEU A 248 20.83 -3.27 4.56
C LEU A 248 22.01 -2.78 5.42
N GLN A 249 22.51 -3.61 6.36
CA GLN A 249 23.59 -3.27 7.31
C GLN A 249 23.29 -2.00 8.14
N ARG A 250 22.02 -1.80 8.49
CA ARG A 250 21.53 -0.73 9.36
C ARG A 250 20.26 -1.14 10.10
N GLU A 251 19.89 -0.39 11.12
CA GLU A 251 18.60 -0.57 11.82
C GLU A 251 17.42 -0.28 10.90
N VAL A 252 16.33 -1.07 11.07
CA VAL A 252 15.05 -0.89 10.39
C VAL A 252 13.98 -0.58 11.44
N LYS A 253 13.47 0.66 11.40
CA LYS A 253 12.57 1.22 12.40
C LYS A 253 11.14 1.44 11.90
N GLN A 254 10.94 1.35 10.58
CA GLN A 254 9.67 1.61 9.92
C GLN A 254 8.94 0.30 9.62
N PHE A 255 7.64 0.29 9.92
CA PHE A 255 6.75 -0.85 9.68
C PHE A 255 5.48 -0.42 8.94
N CYS A 256 4.95 -1.30 8.10
CA CYS A 256 3.63 -1.15 7.49
C CYS A 256 2.77 -2.37 7.83
N TYR A 257 1.59 -2.15 8.38
CA TYR A 257 0.63 -3.22 8.64
C TYR A 257 0.05 -3.77 7.35
N PRO A 258 0.18 -5.08 7.04
CA PRO A 258 -0.54 -5.69 5.92
C PRO A 258 -2.04 -5.41 6.00
N ASN A 259 -2.64 -4.96 4.89
CA ASN A 259 -4.03 -4.48 4.82
C ASN A 259 -4.35 -3.29 5.77
N GLY A 260 -3.41 -2.81 6.56
CA GLY A 260 -3.59 -1.75 7.56
C GLY A 260 -4.27 -2.19 8.85
N ASP A 261 -4.60 -3.48 9.00
CA ASP A 261 -5.33 -4.00 10.16
C ASP A 261 -4.41 -4.23 11.35
N TYR A 262 -4.82 -3.72 12.51
CA TYR A 262 -4.18 -3.95 13.79
C TYR A 262 -5.21 -3.94 14.94
N ASP A 263 -4.86 -4.56 16.03
CA ASP A 263 -5.52 -4.52 17.34
C ASP A 263 -4.49 -4.19 18.42
N GLU A 264 -4.89 -4.11 19.68
CA GLU A 264 -3.99 -3.81 20.80
C GLU A 264 -2.85 -4.84 20.92
N ARG A 265 -3.13 -6.13 20.66
CA ARG A 265 -2.14 -7.20 20.66
C ARG A 265 -1.09 -7.00 19.59
N VAL A 266 -1.52 -6.69 18.38
CA VAL A 266 -0.63 -6.45 17.22
C VAL A 266 0.19 -5.18 17.45
N HIS A 267 -0.45 -4.09 17.90
CA HIS A 267 0.22 -2.83 18.21
C HIS A 267 1.33 -3.01 19.27
N ALA A 268 1.03 -3.69 20.38
CA ALA A 268 2.01 -3.99 21.42
C ALA A 268 3.16 -4.87 20.90
N ALA A 269 2.86 -5.82 20.00
CA ALA A 269 3.88 -6.68 19.40
C ALA A 269 4.82 -5.90 18.46
N VAL A 270 4.30 -4.93 17.69
CA VAL A 270 5.10 -4.05 16.83
C VAL A 270 6.06 -3.19 17.67
N ALA A 271 5.56 -2.60 18.76
CA ALA A 271 6.40 -1.88 19.72
C ALA A 271 7.50 -2.77 20.30
N LYS A 272 7.13 -3.98 20.76
CA LYS A 272 8.07 -4.96 21.34
C LYS A 272 9.12 -5.45 20.35
N ALA A 273 8.78 -5.51 19.05
CA ALA A 273 9.71 -5.86 17.99
C ALA A 273 10.75 -4.74 17.72
N GLY A 274 10.56 -3.56 18.33
CA GLY A 274 11.50 -2.44 18.25
C GLY A 274 11.31 -1.55 17.02
N TYR A 275 10.12 -1.57 16.40
CA TYR A 275 9.76 -0.56 15.42
C TYR A 275 9.42 0.76 16.12
N GLU A 276 9.84 1.87 15.54
CA GLU A 276 9.64 3.22 16.10
C GLU A 276 8.49 3.96 15.41
N CYS A 277 8.13 3.57 14.18
CA CYS A 277 6.92 4.03 13.52
C CYS A 277 6.25 2.93 12.69
N ALA A 278 4.93 3.00 12.62
CA ALA A 278 4.16 2.11 11.79
C ALA A 278 3.01 2.85 11.09
N VAL A 279 2.73 2.47 9.85
CA VAL A 279 1.71 3.08 9.02
C VAL A 279 0.55 2.13 8.77
N THR A 280 -0.67 2.67 8.77
CA THR A 280 -1.93 1.94 8.56
C THR A 280 -2.61 2.36 7.26
N THR A 281 -3.79 1.81 6.97
CA THR A 281 -4.69 2.29 5.91
C THR A 281 -5.76 3.26 6.43
N THR A 282 -5.76 3.57 7.71
CA THR A 282 -6.67 4.56 8.30
C THR A 282 -6.44 5.92 7.65
N ARG A 283 -7.48 6.44 7.01
CA ARG A 283 -7.37 7.70 6.28
C ARG A 283 -7.25 8.90 7.21
N GLY A 284 -6.28 9.78 6.95
CA GLY A 284 -6.15 11.02 7.68
C GLY A 284 -4.78 11.68 7.61
N PHE A 285 -4.66 12.78 8.34
CA PHE A 285 -3.42 13.49 8.59
C PHE A 285 -2.90 13.15 9.98
N ASN A 286 -1.61 13.36 10.17
CA ASN A 286 -0.93 13.15 11.44
C ASN A 286 -0.46 14.47 12.04
N ASP A 287 -0.35 14.51 13.35
CA ASP A 287 0.21 15.62 14.12
C ASP A 287 1.07 15.08 15.28
N GLN A 288 1.58 15.96 16.12
CA GLN A 288 2.44 15.58 17.26
C GLN A 288 1.77 14.66 18.30
N ARG A 289 0.43 14.56 18.28
CA ARG A 289 -0.36 13.71 19.19
C ARG A 289 -0.69 12.37 18.56
N SER A 290 -0.39 12.20 17.27
CA SER A 290 -0.67 10.96 16.56
C SER A 290 0.20 9.83 17.12
N ASP A 291 -0.40 8.65 17.28
CA ASP A 291 0.32 7.45 17.65
C ASP A 291 1.31 7.08 16.53
N ARG A 292 2.59 7.06 16.85
CA ARG A 292 3.66 6.76 15.90
C ARG A 292 3.59 5.34 15.36
N LEU A 293 2.99 4.42 16.11
CA LEU A 293 2.80 3.04 15.68
C LEU A 293 1.45 2.81 14.98
N ALA A 294 0.68 3.89 14.71
CA ALA A 294 -0.59 3.82 13.99
C ALA A 294 -0.81 5.05 13.10
N LEU A 295 0.20 5.46 12.36
CA LEU A 295 0.15 6.64 11.50
C LEU A 295 -0.87 6.45 10.37
N ARG A 296 -1.66 7.49 10.14
CA ARG A 296 -2.70 7.53 9.09
C ARG A 296 -2.10 7.86 7.75
N ARG A 297 -2.68 7.29 6.71
CA ARG A 297 -2.27 7.53 5.34
C ARG A 297 -3.44 7.97 4.45
N VAL A 298 -3.11 8.46 3.29
CA VAL A 298 -4.07 8.79 2.23
C VAL A 298 -3.67 8.04 0.97
N HIS A 299 -4.60 7.24 0.45
CA HIS A 299 -4.43 6.59 -0.84
C HIS A 299 -4.42 7.62 -1.95
N THR A 300 -3.55 7.44 -2.91
CA THR A 300 -3.45 8.29 -4.09
C THR A 300 -4.63 8.03 -5.04
N ALA A 301 -5.05 9.08 -5.73
CA ALA A 301 -6.07 9.02 -6.75
C ALA A 301 -5.44 9.07 -8.13
N GLU A 302 -6.11 8.47 -9.11
CA GLU A 302 -5.61 8.35 -10.49
C GLU A 302 -5.63 9.69 -11.23
N ASP A 303 -6.68 10.49 -11.07
CA ASP A 303 -6.82 11.78 -11.76
C ASP A 303 -6.41 12.98 -10.90
N GLN A 304 -6.06 14.07 -11.56
CA GLN A 304 -5.54 15.29 -10.96
C GLN A 304 -6.51 15.96 -9.96
N PRO A 305 -7.81 16.13 -10.26
CA PRO A 305 -8.76 16.72 -9.32
C PRO A 305 -8.94 15.91 -8.05
N HIS A 306 -9.06 14.59 -8.16
CA HIS A 306 -9.19 13.71 -6.99
C HIS A 306 -7.87 13.63 -6.19
N PHE A 307 -6.71 13.65 -6.86
CA PHE A 307 -5.42 13.70 -6.19
C PHE A 307 -5.28 15.01 -5.38
N ALA A 308 -5.62 16.16 -5.98
CA ALA A 308 -5.61 17.44 -5.27
C ALA A 308 -6.63 17.47 -4.11
N GLN A 309 -7.81 16.90 -4.29
CA GLN A 309 -8.82 16.77 -3.25
C GLN A 309 -8.30 15.93 -2.07
N SER A 310 -7.77 14.74 -2.36
CA SER A 310 -7.33 13.78 -1.33
C SER A 310 -6.16 14.31 -0.52
N THR A 311 -5.24 15.03 -1.16
CA THR A 311 -4.05 15.58 -0.51
C THR A 311 -4.31 16.90 0.23
N SER A 312 -5.35 17.65 -0.11
CA SER A 312 -5.61 18.99 0.45
C SER A 312 -6.14 19.03 1.89
N GLY A 313 -6.73 17.93 2.38
CA GLY A 313 -7.49 17.92 3.62
C GLY A 313 -8.97 18.30 3.46
N PHE A 314 -9.45 18.54 2.23
CA PHE A 314 -10.86 18.83 1.94
C PHE A 314 -11.80 17.76 2.52
N GLU A 315 -11.48 16.48 2.34
CA GLU A 315 -12.30 15.38 2.84
C GLU A 315 -12.43 15.36 4.36
N GLN A 316 -11.38 15.74 5.09
CA GLN A 316 -11.44 15.82 6.56
C GLN A 316 -12.38 16.91 7.02
N VAL A 317 -12.32 18.09 6.39
CA VAL A 317 -13.23 19.19 6.70
C VAL A 317 -14.68 18.77 6.39
N ARG A 318 -14.90 18.13 5.25
CA ARG A 318 -16.22 17.62 4.87
C ARG A 318 -16.79 16.62 5.87
N LEU A 319 -15.96 15.65 6.32
CA LEU A 319 -16.38 14.66 7.32
C LEU A 319 -16.66 15.30 8.69
N GLN A 320 -15.86 16.28 9.12
CA GLN A 320 -16.08 17.01 10.38
C GLN A 320 -17.38 17.82 10.35
N LEU A 321 -17.70 18.44 9.22
CA LEU A 321 -18.96 19.16 9.06
C LEU A 321 -20.18 18.23 9.07
N ALA A 322 -20.07 17.05 8.43
CA ALA A 322 -21.15 16.07 8.41
C ALA A 322 -21.43 15.41 9.78
N GLN A 323 -20.47 15.44 10.70
CA GLN A 323 -20.64 14.92 12.08
C GLN A 323 -21.25 15.96 13.04
N ARG A 324 -21.33 17.23 12.62
CA ARG A 324 -21.84 18.34 13.45
C ARG A 324 -23.25 18.78 13.04
N GLY A 325 -23.76 18.29 11.93
CA GLY A 325 -25.15 18.49 11.46
C GLY A 325 -25.97 17.23 11.60
#